data_1ebec27166dde15f560fd42187a5083a
#
_entry.id   1ebec27166dde15f560fd42187a5083a
#
_cell.length_a   1.000
_cell.length_b   1.000
_cell.length_c   1.000
_cell.angle_alpha   90.00
_cell.angle_beta   90.00
_cell.angle_gamma   90.00
#
_symmetry.space_group_name_H-M   'P 1'
#
loop_
_entity.id
_entity.type
_entity.pdbx_description
1 polymer ?
#
loop_
_entity_poly.entity_id
_entity_poly.type
_entity_poly.pdbx_seq_one_letter_code
_entity_poly.pdbx_strand_id
1 'polypeptide(L)'
;MNRQLSGTRKKTLLERLGPVPDVDPDRYGDGGPVGALETRVAQLLGTEAALFVPTGTMAQQIALRCWADRTHNPIVAMHPQAHPLNHEDDALTVLSGLRPIKVANSEVATCPEPYGTLLLEVPDREAGFVLPTWDELTSLVDAARERDAVVHLDGARLWESTFGLGKPLPEIAGLFDSVYVSFYKSLEGISGAALAGTQDFVDQARVWRHRYGGMLFQQWPAALSALHGLDTVLPRLGTYVEHAKVVASAMGLPEPHTHQFALHLPGDPQRLTEVSGKFLGNFWRDGMLAKNEITIAEPALEWTADEVAEAWAEFQSLI
;
A
#
# COMPACT_ATOMS: atom_id res chain seq x y z
N MET A 1 26.96 -10.39 -10.11
CA MET A 1 26.08 -9.77 -9.08
C MET A 1 25.31 -10.84 -8.30
N ASN A 2 25.95 -11.42 -7.27
CA ASN A 2 25.38 -12.56 -6.52
C ASN A 2 24.74 -12.18 -5.17
N ARG A 3 24.85 -10.92 -4.73
CA ARG A 3 24.34 -10.38 -3.48
C ARG A 3 23.05 -9.60 -3.75
N GLN A 4 22.04 -9.76 -2.91
CA GLN A 4 20.73 -9.10 -3.06
C GLN A 4 20.78 -7.67 -2.52
N LEU A 5 20.38 -6.68 -3.34
CA LEU A 5 20.12 -5.32 -2.91
C LEU A 5 18.61 -5.08 -2.77
N SER A 6 17.83 -5.43 -3.79
CA SER A 6 16.39 -5.18 -3.80
C SER A 6 15.59 -6.38 -3.30
N GLY A 7 14.54 -6.08 -2.52
CA GLY A 7 13.59 -7.06 -2.02
C GLY A 7 13.86 -7.55 -0.60
N THR A 8 12.93 -8.30 -0.08
CA THR A 8 12.98 -8.84 1.28
C THR A 8 13.72 -10.16 1.33
N ARG A 9 14.27 -10.49 2.50
CA ARG A 9 14.88 -11.81 2.75
C ARG A 9 13.82 -12.92 2.63
N LYS A 10 14.22 -14.06 2.06
CA LYS A 10 13.37 -15.25 2.13
C LYS A 10 13.17 -15.67 3.59
N LYS A 11 11.92 -15.74 4.01
CA LYS A 11 11.51 -16.20 5.34
C LYS A 11 10.84 -17.57 5.23
N THR A 12 11.08 -18.44 6.20
CA THR A 12 10.32 -19.69 6.37
C THR A 12 8.87 -19.37 6.74
N LEU A 13 7.99 -20.37 6.68
CA LEU A 13 6.58 -20.19 7.08
C LEU A 13 6.45 -19.78 8.54
N LEU A 14 7.26 -20.36 9.44
CA LEU A 14 7.26 -20.02 10.86
C LEU A 14 7.78 -18.61 11.13
N GLU A 15 8.82 -18.17 10.43
CA GLU A 15 9.32 -16.79 10.53
C GLU A 15 8.29 -15.76 10.04
N ARG A 16 7.47 -16.12 9.05
CA ARG A 16 6.38 -15.24 8.58
C ARG A 16 5.22 -15.17 9.55
N LEU A 17 4.92 -16.28 10.22
CA LEU A 17 3.85 -16.36 11.20
C LEU A 17 4.20 -15.60 12.47
N GLY A 18 5.47 -15.58 12.85
CA GLY A 18 5.93 -15.07 14.15
C GLY A 18 5.58 -16.00 15.31
N PRO A 19 5.74 -15.51 16.55
CA PRO A 19 5.36 -16.27 17.74
C PRO A 19 3.85 -16.56 17.77
N VAL A 20 3.47 -17.78 18.08
CA VAL A 20 2.05 -18.18 18.26
C VAL A 20 1.74 -18.12 19.74
N PRO A 21 0.93 -17.16 20.20
CA PRO A 21 0.53 -17.05 21.61
C PRO A 21 -0.46 -18.15 21.98
N ASP A 22 -0.53 -18.48 23.28
CA ASP A 22 -1.53 -19.39 23.83
C ASP A 22 -2.84 -18.61 24.09
N VAL A 23 -3.59 -18.38 23.01
CA VAL A 23 -4.89 -17.68 23.02
C VAL A 23 -5.86 -18.40 22.10
N ASP A 24 -7.15 -18.23 22.36
CA ASP A 24 -8.20 -18.78 21.50
C ASP A 24 -8.11 -18.18 20.09
N PRO A 25 -8.30 -18.98 19.02
CA PRO A 25 -8.39 -18.47 17.66
C PRO A 25 -9.67 -17.65 17.47
N ASP A 26 -9.66 -16.80 16.44
CA ASP A 26 -10.87 -16.11 15.98
C ASP A 26 -11.90 -17.11 15.42
N ARG A 27 -13.16 -16.70 15.47
CA ARG A 27 -14.24 -17.36 14.74
C ARG A 27 -14.93 -16.37 13.82
N TYR A 28 -14.84 -16.61 12.50
CA TYR A 28 -15.40 -15.72 11.49
C TYR A 28 -14.89 -14.27 11.61
N GLY A 29 -13.66 -14.13 12.08
CA GLY A 29 -13.01 -12.84 12.28
C GLY A 29 -13.38 -12.13 13.59
N ASP A 30 -14.05 -12.79 14.52
CA ASP A 30 -14.36 -12.23 15.84
C ASP A 30 -13.40 -12.80 16.89
N GLY A 31 -12.80 -11.90 17.68
CA GLY A 31 -11.90 -12.24 18.79
C GLY A 31 -10.50 -12.70 18.35
N GLY A 32 -9.76 -13.27 19.28
CA GLY A 32 -8.43 -13.82 19.08
C GLY A 32 -7.43 -12.83 18.45
N PRO A 33 -6.49 -13.32 17.64
CA PRO A 33 -5.50 -12.46 16.96
C PRO A 33 -6.11 -11.46 15.99
N VAL A 34 -7.28 -11.75 15.40
CA VAL A 34 -7.97 -10.81 14.50
C VAL A 34 -8.45 -9.58 15.26
N GLY A 35 -9.13 -9.78 16.40
CA GLY A 35 -9.58 -8.67 17.25
C GLY A 35 -8.40 -7.84 17.80
N ALA A 36 -7.29 -8.51 18.17
CA ALA A 36 -6.07 -7.83 18.59
C ALA A 36 -5.48 -6.97 17.47
N LEU A 37 -5.46 -7.49 16.23
CA LEU A 37 -4.99 -6.75 15.06
C LEU A 37 -5.88 -5.55 14.73
N GLU A 38 -7.21 -5.73 14.73
CA GLU A 38 -8.18 -4.64 14.49
C GLU A 38 -7.98 -3.50 15.51
N THR A 39 -7.85 -3.85 16.78
CA THR A 39 -7.56 -2.88 17.86
C THR A 39 -6.22 -2.15 17.62
N ARG A 40 -5.16 -2.90 17.28
CA ARG A 40 -3.83 -2.34 17.06
C ARG A 40 -3.80 -1.39 15.87
N VAL A 41 -4.49 -1.72 14.77
CA VAL A 41 -4.59 -0.86 13.58
C VAL A 41 -5.35 0.42 13.89
N ALA A 42 -6.51 0.33 14.57
CA ALA A 42 -7.26 1.50 14.97
C ALA A 42 -6.41 2.47 15.82
N GLN A 43 -5.65 1.94 16.79
CA GLN A 43 -4.74 2.72 17.63
C GLN A 43 -3.62 3.40 16.82
N LEU A 44 -2.99 2.67 15.87
CA LEU A 44 -1.90 3.20 15.05
C LEU A 44 -2.38 4.30 14.10
N LEU A 45 -3.57 4.17 13.55
CA LEU A 45 -4.16 5.13 12.62
C LEU A 45 -4.94 6.25 13.34
N GLY A 46 -5.17 6.13 14.67
CA GLY A 46 -5.97 7.11 15.43
C GLY A 46 -7.45 7.14 15.04
N THR A 47 -7.98 6.01 14.55
CA THR A 47 -9.39 5.86 14.16
C THR A 47 -10.22 5.20 15.27
N GLU A 48 -11.56 5.33 15.21
CA GLU A 48 -12.44 4.72 16.21
C GLU A 48 -12.41 3.19 16.15
N ALA A 49 -12.32 2.62 14.94
CA ALA A 49 -12.33 1.19 14.72
C ALA A 49 -11.56 0.80 13.46
N ALA A 50 -11.26 -0.50 13.36
CA ALA A 50 -10.73 -1.12 12.14
C ALA A 50 -11.38 -2.49 11.93
N LEU A 51 -11.36 -2.96 10.68
CA LEU A 51 -11.89 -4.25 10.25
C LEU A 51 -10.85 -4.99 9.42
N PHE A 52 -10.45 -6.18 9.85
CA PHE A 52 -9.61 -7.08 9.07
C PHE A 52 -10.39 -7.71 7.92
N VAL A 53 -9.78 -7.75 6.73
CA VAL A 53 -10.32 -8.40 5.53
C VAL A 53 -9.23 -9.23 4.84
N PRO A 54 -9.59 -10.34 4.15
CA PRO A 54 -8.61 -11.25 3.54
C PRO A 54 -7.72 -10.63 2.46
N THR A 55 -8.23 -9.66 1.69
CA THR A 55 -7.52 -9.07 0.54
C THR A 55 -7.73 -7.56 0.43
N GLY A 56 -6.77 -6.86 -0.21
CA GLY A 56 -6.90 -5.43 -0.51
C GLY A 56 -8.04 -5.12 -1.48
N THR A 57 -8.20 -5.93 -2.54
CA THR A 57 -9.32 -5.78 -3.48
C THR A 57 -10.66 -5.83 -2.75
N MET A 58 -10.85 -6.77 -1.81
CA MET A 58 -12.07 -6.83 -1.01
C MET A 58 -12.23 -5.56 -0.13
N ALA A 59 -11.14 -5.05 0.46
CA ALA A 59 -11.17 -3.83 1.25
C ALA A 59 -11.67 -2.64 0.42
N GLN A 60 -11.13 -2.46 -0.80
CA GLN A 60 -11.54 -1.39 -1.72
C GLN A 60 -13.02 -1.52 -2.10
N GLN A 61 -13.45 -2.73 -2.48
CA GLN A 61 -14.86 -3.00 -2.81
C GLN A 61 -15.80 -2.61 -1.66
N ILE A 62 -15.46 -3.04 -0.44
CA ILE A 62 -16.26 -2.76 0.76
C ILE A 62 -16.32 -1.26 1.04
N ALA A 63 -15.17 -0.59 1.11
CA ALA A 63 -15.10 0.82 1.46
C ALA A 63 -15.90 1.69 0.49
N LEU A 64 -15.62 1.52 -0.81
CA LEU A 64 -16.27 2.32 -1.85
C LEU A 64 -17.78 2.02 -1.96
N ARG A 65 -18.18 0.77 -1.70
CA ARG A 65 -19.61 0.41 -1.62
C ARG A 65 -20.31 1.04 -0.42
N CYS A 66 -19.69 1.05 0.75
CA CYS A 66 -20.23 1.74 1.92
C CYS A 66 -20.44 3.23 1.65
N TRP A 67 -19.47 3.89 1.00
CA TRP A 67 -19.58 5.30 0.68
C TRP A 67 -20.62 5.58 -0.40
N ALA A 68 -20.73 4.74 -1.42
CA ALA A 68 -21.80 4.88 -2.43
C ALA A 68 -23.20 4.76 -1.82
N ASP A 69 -23.38 3.85 -0.85
CA ASP A 69 -24.65 3.71 -0.12
C ASP A 69 -24.96 4.97 0.72
N ARG A 70 -23.95 5.57 1.36
CA ARG A 70 -24.10 6.75 2.24
C ARG A 70 -24.28 8.05 1.47
N THR A 71 -23.54 8.24 0.40
CA THR A 71 -23.63 9.44 -0.45
C THR A 71 -24.77 9.37 -1.46
N HIS A 72 -25.42 8.21 -1.60
CA HIS A 72 -26.38 7.91 -2.65
C HIS A 72 -25.83 8.18 -4.07
N ASN A 73 -24.51 8.06 -4.22
CA ASN A 73 -23.82 8.28 -5.49
C ASN A 73 -22.79 7.17 -5.75
N PRO A 74 -22.99 6.29 -6.76
CA PRO A 74 -22.11 5.20 -7.07
C PRO A 74 -20.86 5.61 -7.86
N ILE A 75 -20.67 6.91 -8.12
CA ILE A 75 -19.54 7.41 -8.91
C ILE A 75 -18.34 7.58 -7.99
N VAL A 76 -17.22 6.95 -8.37
CA VAL A 76 -15.95 7.03 -7.66
C VAL A 76 -14.92 7.70 -8.56
N ALA A 77 -14.45 8.87 -8.17
CA ALA A 77 -13.34 9.56 -8.82
C ALA A 77 -12.01 9.00 -8.34
N MET A 78 -11.08 8.75 -9.24
CA MET A 78 -9.73 8.28 -8.92
C MET A 78 -8.75 8.58 -10.04
N HIS A 79 -7.47 8.65 -9.70
CA HIS A 79 -6.42 8.87 -10.67
C HIS A 79 -6.47 7.81 -11.79
N PRO A 80 -6.17 8.14 -13.07
CA PRO A 80 -6.19 7.17 -14.18
C PRO A 80 -5.29 5.94 -13.96
N GLN A 81 -4.26 6.06 -13.13
CA GLN A 81 -3.34 4.99 -12.77
C GLN A 81 -3.68 4.30 -11.44
N ALA A 82 -4.80 4.64 -10.80
CA ALA A 82 -5.20 4.02 -9.53
C ALA A 82 -5.30 2.50 -9.64
N HIS A 83 -4.87 1.81 -8.57
CA HIS A 83 -4.81 0.34 -8.51
C HIS A 83 -6.14 -0.34 -8.89
N PRO A 84 -7.33 0.10 -8.42
CA PRO A 84 -8.58 -0.57 -8.75
C PRO A 84 -8.94 -0.54 -10.23
N LEU A 85 -8.44 0.45 -11.00
CA LEU A 85 -8.69 0.55 -12.45
C LEU A 85 -7.79 -0.37 -13.28
N ASN A 86 -6.58 -0.65 -12.78
CA ASN A 86 -5.54 -1.27 -13.61
C ASN A 86 -5.21 -2.71 -13.18
N HIS A 87 -5.59 -3.13 -11.95
CA HIS A 87 -5.13 -4.38 -11.34
C HIS A 87 -6.22 -5.20 -10.65
N GLU A 88 -7.52 -4.85 -10.80
CA GLU A 88 -8.62 -5.53 -10.13
C GLU A 88 -9.72 -6.04 -11.09
N ASP A 89 -9.41 -6.20 -12.37
CA ASP A 89 -10.28 -6.81 -13.40
C ASP A 89 -11.73 -6.28 -13.36
N ASP A 90 -11.89 -4.95 -13.34
CA ASP A 90 -13.18 -4.25 -13.29
C ASP A 90 -14.07 -4.60 -12.08
N ALA A 91 -13.48 -5.08 -10.99
CA ALA A 91 -14.23 -5.53 -9.81
C ALA A 91 -15.18 -4.45 -9.25
N LEU A 92 -14.81 -3.17 -9.29
CA LEU A 92 -15.68 -2.07 -8.86
C LEU A 92 -17.02 -2.05 -9.61
N THR A 93 -16.98 -2.26 -10.91
CA THR A 93 -18.18 -2.25 -11.75
C THR A 93 -18.92 -3.58 -11.67
N VAL A 94 -18.20 -4.70 -11.81
CA VAL A 94 -18.79 -6.03 -11.95
C VAL A 94 -19.39 -6.54 -10.64
N LEU A 95 -18.67 -6.35 -9.51
CA LEU A 95 -19.11 -6.89 -8.22
C LEU A 95 -19.88 -5.85 -7.39
N SER A 96 -19.42 -4.60 -7.40
CA SER A 96 -19.96 -3.57 -6.51
C SER A 96 -20.97 -2.64 -7.18
N GLY A 97 -21.15 -2.72 -8.50
CA GLY A 97 -22.06 -1.86 -9.25
C GLY A 97 -21.67 -0.37 -9.17
N LEU A 98 -20.37 -0.10 -8.95
CA LEU A 98 -19.82 1.24 -8.90
C LEU A 98 -19.40 1.69 -10.29
N ARG A 99 -19.35 3.00 -10.49
CA ARG A 99 -18.90 3.60 -11.73
C ARG A 99 -17.64 4.43 -11.48
N PRO A 100 -16.46 3.88 -11.73
CA PRO A 100 -15.22 4.63 -11.63
C PRO A 100 -15.12 5.67 -12.74
N ILE A 101 -14.66 6.87 -12.42
CA ILE A 101 -14.27 7.93 -13.36
C ILE A 101 -12.81 8.30 -13.16
N LYS A 102 -12.12 8.53 -14.29
CA LYS A 102 -10.71 8.89 -14.30
C LYS A 102 -10.58 10.40 -14.12
N VAL A 103 -9.99 10.84 -13.02
CA VAL A 103 -9.79 12.24 -12.67
C VAL A 103 -8.35 12.42 -12.22
N ALA A 104 -7.56 13.19 -12.97
CA ALA A 104 -6.21 13.53 -12.54
C ALA A 104 -6.26 14.44 -11.30
N ASN A 105 -5.23 14.39 -10.45
CA ASN A 105 -5.18 15.19 -9.22
C ASN A 105 -5.39 16.70 -9.50
N SER A 106 -4.86 17.22 -10.58
CA SER A 106 -5.07 18.61 -11.01
C SER A 106 -6.52 18.96 -11.42
N GLU A 107 -7.35 17.95 -11.65
CA GLU A 107 -8.73 18.09 -12.14
C GLU A 107 -9.78 17.85 -11.05
N VAL A 108 -9.38 17.44 -9.85
CA VAL A 108 -10.30 17.12 -8.74
C VAL A 108 -11.26 18.26 -8.46
N ALA A 109 -10.74 19.49 -8.34
CA ALA A 109 -11.54 20.68 -8.05
C ALA A 109 -12.50 21.06 -9.19
N THR A 110 -12.16 20.75 -10.44
CA THR A 110 -12.85 21.22 -11.65
C THR A 110 -13.58 20.09 -12.39
N CYS A 111 -13.58 18.87 -11.87
CA CYS A 111 -14.25 17.73 -12.49
C CYS A 111 -15.72 18.07 -12.80
N PRO A 112 -16.16 17.99 -14.07
CA PRO A 112 -17.53 18.41 -14.43
C PRO A 112 -18.60 17.44 -13.93
N GLU A 113 -18.24 16.21 -13.65
CA GLU A 113 -19.16 15.18 -13.19
C GLU A 113 -19.16 15.09 -11.65
N PRO A 114 -20.33 15.18 -10.99
CA PRO A 114 -20.42 14.94 -9.55
C PRO A 114 -20.07 13.48 -9.21
N TYR A 115 -19.24 13.30 -8.19
CA TYR A 115 -18.88 11.97 -7.67
C TYR A 115 -19.17 11.90 -6.16
N GLY A 116 -19.48 10.71 -5.66
CA GLY A 116 -19.77 10.50 -4.24
C GLY A 116 -18.51 10.26 -3.42
N THR A 117 -17.46 9.71 -4.06
CA THR A 117 -16.21 9.36 -3.39
C THR A 117 -15.01 9.73 -4.25
N LEU A 118 -14.00 10.35 -3.64
CA LEU A 118 -12.64 10.44 -4.19
C LEU A 118 -11.78 9.35 -3.55
N LEU A 119 -11.14 8.53 -4.36
CA LEU A 119 -10.08 7.61 -3.92
C LEU A 119 -8.73 8.23 -4.21
N LEU A 120 -7.90 8.39 -3.17
CA LEU A 120 -6.51 8.83 -3.27
C LEU A 120 -5.58 7.69 -2.87
N GLU A 121 -4.55 7.42 -3.66
CA GLU A 121 -3.50 6.43 -3.38
C GLU A 121 -2.27 7.14 -2.83
N VAL A 122 -1.79 6.72 -1.65
CA VAL A 122 -0.61 7.29 -0.99
C VAL A 122 0.25 6.18 -0.39
N PRO A 123 1.51 6.02 -0.87
CA PRO A 123 2.14 6.66 -2.03
C PRO A 123 1.58 6.17 -3.36
N ASP A 124 1.68 6.97 -4.41
CA ASP A 124 1.34 6.57 -5.79
C ASP A 124 2.39 5.59 -6.32
N ARG A 125 1.99 4.31 -6.41
CA ARG A 125 2.87 3.23 -6.85
C ARG A 125 3.25 3.37 -8.33
N GLU A 126 2.29 3.67 -9.18
CA GLU A 126 2.54 3.72 -10.64
C GLU A 126 3.41 4.92 -11.01
N ALA A 127 3.33 6.01 -10.25
CA ALA A 127 4.26 7.13 -10.37
C ALA A 127 5.67 6.83 -9.82
N GLY A 128 5.93 5.63 -9.28
CA GLY A 128 7.22 5.23 -8.71
C GLY A 128 7.32 5.39 -7.18
N PHE A 129 6.22 5.20 -6.48
CA PHE A 129 6.08 5.36 -5.02
C PHE A 129 6.24 6.81 -4.55
N VAL A 130 5.75 7.73 -5.37
CA VAL A 130 5.85 9.17 -5.10
C VAL A 130 4.78 9.57 -4.09
N LEU A 131 5.17 10.46 -3.18
CA LEU A 131 4.26 11.12 -2.24
C LEU A 131 3.97 12.53 -2.71
N PRO A 132 2.72 13.01 -2.61
CA PRO A 132 2.43 14.43 -2.69
C PRO A 132 3.08 15.16 -1.50
N THR A 133 3.26 16.44 -1.61
CA THR A 133 3.53 17.28 -0.43
C THR A 133 2.30 17.28 0.48
N TRP A 134 2.49 17.62 1.76
CA TRP A 134 1.37 17.72 2.71
C TRP A 134 0.31 18.73 2.24
N ASP A 135 0.74 19.88 1.72
CA ASP A 135 -0.16 20.92 1.22
C ASP A 135 -0.92 20.49 -0.03
N GLU A 136 -0.30 19.75 -0.94
CA GLU A 136 -0.99 19.16 -2.09
C GLU A 136 -2.04 18.13 -1.63
N LEU A 137 -1.69 17.28 -0.69
CA LEU A 137 -2.60 16.24 -0.18
C LEU A 137 -3.82 16.86 0.51
N THR A 138 -3.62 17.84 1.37
CA THR A 138 -4.70 18.57 2.05
C THR A 138 -5.58 19.32 1.06
N SER A 139 -4.98 19.98 0.06
CA SER A 139 -5.72 20.69 -0.99
C SER A 139 -6.61 19.76 -1.82
N LEU A 140 -6.16 18.54 -2.12
CA LEU A 140 -6.96 17.52 -2.83
C LEU A 140 -8.17 17.07 -1.99
N VAL A 141 -7.95 16.85 -0.70
CA VAL A 141 -9.02 16.47 0.23
C VAL A 141 -10.05 17.58 0.37
N ASP A 142 -9.62 18.83 0.54
CA ASP A 142 -10.49 20.00 0.67
C ASP A 142 -11.30 20.22 -0.62
N ALA A 143 -10.66 20.11 -1.79
CA ALA A 143 -11.34 20.23 -3.08
C ALA A 143 -12.43 19.16 -3.28
N ALA A 144 -12.24 17.94 -2.79
CA ALA A 144 -13.28 16.91 -2.84
C ALA A 144 -14.43 17.22 -1.87
N ARG A 145 -14.12 17.69 -0.65
CA ARG A 145 -15.11 18.07 0.36
C ARG A 145 -15.96 19.27 -0.05
N GLU A 146 -15.38 20.26 -0.73
CA GLU A 146 -16.13 21.39 -1.33
C GLU A 146 -17.15 20.95 -2.38
N ARG A 147 -17.03 19.70 -2.85
CA ARG A 147 -17.94 19.06 -3.80
C ARG A 147 -18.90 18.05 -3.14
N ASP A 148 -19.03 18.09 -1.82
CA ASP A 148 -19.82 17.15 -1.01
C ASP A 148 -19.40 15.66 -1.20
N ALA A 149 -18.15 15.40 -1.63
CA ALA A 149 -17.63 14.05 -1.77
C ALA A 149 -16.87 13.63 -0.53
N VAL A 150 -16.93 12.35 -0.19
CA VAL A 150 -16.09 11.71 0.83
C VAL A 150 -14.75 11.30 0.22
N VAL A 151 -13.72 11.21 1.05
CA VAL A 151 -12.37 10.85 0.61
C VAL A 151 -11.91 9.55 1.26
N HIS A 152 -11.66 8.54 0.43
CA HIS A 152 -11.11 7.24 0.85
C HIS A 152 -9.64 7.16 0.50
N LEU A 153 -8.80 6.76 1.48
CA LEU A 153 -7.38 6.54 1.28
C LEU A 153 -7.09 5.09 0.88
N ASP A 154 -6.54 4.88 -0.30
CA ASP A 154 -5.76 3.69 -0.60
C ASP A 154 -4.36 3.85 0.02
N GLY A 155 -4.24 3.38 1.24
CA GLY A 155 -3.01 3.36 2.01
C GLY A 155 -2.29 2.02 1.97
N ALA A 156 -2.33 1.32 0.84
CA ALA A 156 -1.70 0.00 0.69
C ALA A 156 -0.24 -0.04 1.18
N ARG A 157 0.45 1.11 1.15
CA ARG A 157 1.81 1.32 1.64
C ARG A 157 1.94 2.57 2.53
N LEU A 158 0.88 2.86 3.29
CA LEU A 158 0.83 4.03 4.16
C LEU A 158 1.90 4.02 5.25
N TRP A 159 2.30 2.83 5.70
CA TRP A 159 3.23 2.64 6.83
C TRP A 159 4.55 3.39 6.66
N GLU A 160 5.08 3.44 5.44
CA GLU A 160 6.33 4.13 5.11
C GLU A 160 6.15 5.60 4.70
N SER A 161 4.91 6.04 4.45
CA SER A 161 4.63 7.40 3.95
C SER A 161 4.86 8.48 5.01
N THR A 162 4.87 8.12 6.29
CA THR A 162 5.13 9.04 7.41
C THR A 162 6.47 9.75 7.29
N PHE A 163 7.47 9.08 6.74
CA PHE A 163 8.83 9.62 6.63
C PHE A 163 8.94 10.70 5.54
N GLY A 164 8.32 10.47 4.38
CA GLY A 164 8.31 11.45 3.29
C GLY A 164 7.33 12.59 3.51
N LEU A 165 6.16 12.34 4.12
CA LEU A 165 5.18 13.38 4.47
C LEU A 165 5.57 14.19 5.71
N GLY A 166 6.48 13.67 6.57
CA GLY A 166 6.86 14.32 7.83
C GLY A 166 5.71 14.38 8.84
N LYS A 167 4.73 13.46 8.75
CA LYS A 167 3.53 13.43 9.56
C LYS A 167 3.31 12.05 10.19
N PRO A 168 2.80 11.97 11.43
CA PRO A 168 2.47 10.70 12.05
C PRO A 168 1.23 10.07 11.41
N LEU A 169 1.11 8.74 11.48
CA LEU A 169 -0.02 7.99 10.91
C LEU A 169 -1.41 8.54 11.29
N PRO A 170 -1.70 8.92 12.57
CA PRO A 170 -2.99 9.47 12.94
C PRO A 170 -3.31 10.81 12.25
N GLU A 171 -2.31 11.65 11.99
CA GLU A 171 -2.50 12.94 11.31
C GLU A 171 -2.80 12.72 9.83
N ILE A 172 -2.10 11.77 9.19
CA ILE A 172 -2.34 11.40 7.80
C ILE A 172 -3.73 10.75 7.68
N ALA A 173 -4.02 9.73 8.48
CA ALA A 173 -5.31 9.02 8.44
C ALA A 173 -6.50 9.95 8.74
N GLY A 174 -6.31 10.91 9.64
CA GLY A 174 -7.34 11.88 10.03
C GLY A 174 -7.79 12.85 8.92
N LEU A 175 -7.06 12.91 7.80
CA LEU A 175 -7.51 13.65 6.62
C LEU A 175 -8.64 12.93 5.88
N PHE A 176 -8.83 11.62 6.08
CA PHE A 176 -9.69 10.78 5.26
C PHE A 176 -10.90 10.28 6.04
N ASP A 177 -12.01 10.05 5.32
CA ASP A 177 -13.22 9.49 5.89
C ASP A 177 -13.11 7.99 6.16
N SER A 178 -12.23 7.32 5.42
CA SER A 178 -11.81 5.93 5.67
C SER A 178 -10.45 5.64 5.06
N VAL A 179 -9.75 4.66 5.64
CA VAL A 179 -8.39 4.26 5.25
C VAL A 179 -8.33 2.77 5.01
N TYR A 180 -7.75 2.36 3.91
CA TYR A 180 -7.31 1.00 3.67
C TYR A 180 -5.80 0.88 3.88
N VAL A 181 -5.36 -0.19 4.55
CA VAL A 181 -3.94 -0.56 4.69
C VAL A 181 -3.73 -2.03 4.39
N SER A 182 -2.56 -2.40 3.87
CA SER A 182 -2.18 -3.80 3.65
C SER A 182 -1.12 -4.27 4.64
N PHE A 183 -1.04 -5.60 4.86
CA PHE A 183 -0.05 -6.19 5.75
C PHE A 183 1.03 -7.00 5.04
N TYR A 184 0.81 -7.41 3.79
CA TYR A 184 1.70 -8.29 3.02
C TYR A 184 2.67 -7.58 2.09
N LYS A 185 2.56 -6.25 1.99
CA LYS A 185 3.50 -5.39 1.23
C LYS A 185 4.68 -5.02 2.14
N SER A 186 4.73 -3.79 2.59
CA SER A 186 5.84 -3.25 3.40
C SER A 186 6.05 -3.97 4.74
N LEU A 187 5.00 -4.53 5.34
CA LEU A 187 5.09 -5.27 6.61
C LEU A 187 5.42 -6.76 6.47
N GLU A 188 5.57 -7.27 5.24
CA GLU A 188 5.98 -8.64 4.94
C GLU A 188 5.05 -9.74 5.49
N GLY A 189 3.81 -9.42 5.85
CA GLY A 189 2.83 -10.38 6.31
C GLY A 189 2.44 -11.42 5.24
N ILE A 190 1.74 -12.47 5.64
CA ILE A 190 1.31 -13.55 4.74
C ILE A 190 0.24 -13.04 3.78
N SER A 191 -0.76 -12.35 4.30
CA SER A 191 -1.89 -11.80 3.55
C SER A 191 -2.70 -10.84 4.42
N GLY A 192 -3.78 -10.29 3.87
CA GLY A 192 -4.75 -9.52 4.61
C GLY A 192 -4.55 -8.02 4.53
N ALA A 193 -5.61 -7.34 4.86
CA ALA A 193 -5.75 -5.90 4.83
C ALA A 193 -6.63 -5.43 5.98
N ALA A 194 -6.66 -4.14 6.25
CA ALA A 194 -7.66 -3.56 7.14
C ALA A 194 -8.30 -2.32 6.53
N LEU A 195 -9.57 -2.13 6.86
CA LEU A 195 -10.28 -0.87 6.72
C LEU A 195 -10.35 -0.20 8.08
N ALA A 196 -10.13 1.09 8.16
CA ALA A 196 -10.21 1.88 9.37
C ALA A 196 -11.03 3.16 9.14
N GLY A 197 -11.71 3.60 10.18
CA GLY A 197 -12.57 4.78 10.14
C GLY A 197 -13.43 4.91 11.40
N THR A 198 -14.60 5.55 11.27
CA THR A 198 -15.59 5.63 12.36
C THR A 198 -16.16 4.24 12.69
N GLN A 199 -16.63 4.04 13.91
CA GLN A 199 -17.26 2.79 14.32
C GLN A 199 -18.45 2.44 13.40
N ASP A 200 -19.29 3.42 13.09
CA ASP A 200 -20.44 3.24 12.21
C ASP A 200 -20.06 2.82 10.77
N PHE A 201 -18.97 3.38 10.22
CA PHE A 201 -18.41 2.91 8.93
C PHE A 201 -17.94 1.46 9.01
N VAL A 202 -17.20 1.11 10.07
CA VAL A 202 -16.67 -0.23 10.26
C VAL A 202 -17.79 -1.27 10.47
N ASP A 203 -18.86 -0.91 11.19
CA ASP A 203 -20.03 -1.78 11.37
C ASP A 203 -20.72 -2.08 10.03
N GLN A 204 -20.89 -1.08 9.17
CA GLN A 204 -21.41 -1.28 7.82
C GLN A 204 -20.45 -2.11 6.95
N ALA A 205 -19.14 -1.84 7.05
CA ALA A 205 -18.10 -2.59 6.33
C ALA A 205 -18.09 -4.08 6.74
N ARG A 206 -18.35 -4.39 8.01
CA ARG A 206 -18.48 -5.78 8.52
C ARG A 206 -19.62 -6.55 7.84
N VAL A 207 -20.74 -5.90 7.57
CA VAL A 207 -21.86 -6.48 6.82
C VAL A 207 -21.43 -6.77 5.37
N TRP A 208 -20.73 -5.84 4.73
CA TRP A 208 -20.23 -6.04 3.36
C TRP A 208 -19.13 -7.11 3.29
N ARG A 209 -18.24 -7.22 4.31
CA ARG A 209 -17.27 -8.32 4.40
C ARG A 209 -17.98 -9.69 4.33
N HIS A 210 -19.11 -9.84 5.04
CA HIS A 210 -19.90 -11.06 4.97
C HIS A 210 -20.44 -11.31 3.54
N ARG A 211 -21.06 -10.28 2.93
CA ARG A 211 -21.65 -10.38 1.58
C ARG A 211 -20.64 -10.77 0.51
N TYR A 212 -19.40 -10.26 0.62
CA TYR A 212 -18.29 -10.59 -0.29
C TYR A 212 -17.59 -11.93 0.04
N GLY A 213 -18.07 -12.68 1.03
CA GLY A 213 -17.48 -13.97 1.40
C GLY A 213 -16.18 -13.87 2.21
N GLY A 214 -15.88 -12.71 2.79
CA GLY A 214 -14.67 -12.45 3.57
C GLY A 214 -14.74 -12.96 5.02
N MET A 215 -15.81 -13.67 5.41
CA MET A 215 -15.93 -14.27 6.74
C MET A 215 -15.40 -15.70 6.73
N LEU A 216 -14.08 -15.85 6.69
CA LEU A 216 -13.44 -17.15 6.82
C LEU A 216 -13.60 -17.67 8.27
N PHE A 217 -13.72 -18.98 8.42
CA PHE A 217 -13.93 -19.59 9.75
C PHE A 217 -12.83 -19.23 10.75
N GLN A 218 -11.56 -19.25 10.30
CA GLN A 218 -10.40 -18.81 11.07
C GLN A 218 -9.43 -18.01 10.18
N GLN A 219 -9.00 -16.86 10.65
CA GLN A 219 -8.09 -15.95 9.94
C GLN A 219 -6.83 -15.63 10.77
N TRP A 220 -6.71 -16.22 11.97
CA TRP A 220 -5.63 -15.98 12.91
C TRP A 220 -4.22 -16.11 12.32
N PRO A 221 -3.91 -17.01 11.33
CA PRO A 221 -2.54 -17.07 10.80
C PRO A 221 -2.13 -15.78 10.08
N ALA A 222 -3.04 -15.21 9.29
CA ALA A 222 -2.80 -13.93 8.61
C ALA A 222 -2.74 -12.78 9.61
N ALA A 223 -3.61 -12.77 10.63
CA ALA A 223 -3.62 -11.75 11.67
C ALA A 223 -2.34 -11.79 12.53
N LEU A 224 -1.86 -12.97 12.94
CA LEU A 224 -0.60 -13.09 13.67
C LEU A 224 0.59 -12.62 12.83
N SER A 225 0.64 -13.00 11.55
CA SER A 225 1.68 -12.53 10.66
C SER A 225 1.67 -11.01 10.49
N ALA A 226 0.48 -10.40 10.41
CA ALA A 226 0.32 -8.96 10.36
C ALA A 226 0.79 -8.28 11.65
N LEU A 227 0.39 -8.79 12.83
CA LEU A 227 0.86 -8.31 14.12
C LEU A 227 2.38 -8.42 14.24
N HIS A 228 2.95 -9.56 13.82
CA HIS A 228 4.40 -9.75 13.80
C HIS A 228 5.10 -8.71 12.90
N GLY A 229 4.54 -8.40 11.74
CA GLY A 229 5.05 -7.34 10.85
C GLY A 229 4.97 -5.95 11.51
N LEU A 230 3.86 -5.64 12.18
CA LEU A 230 3.70 -4.39 12.93
C LEU A 230 4.72 -4.24 14.07
N ASP A 231 5.10 -5.35 14.72
CA ASP A 231 6.04 -5.33 15.83
C ASP A 231 7.51 -5.34 15.39
N THR A 232 7.83 -5.98 14.27
CA THR A 232 9.24 -6.22 13.87
C THR A 232 9.68 -5.45 12.63
N VAL A 233 8.79 -5.16 11.70
CA VAL A 233 9.12 -4.47 10.44
C VAL A 233 8.77 -2.98 10.52
N LEU A 234 7.57 -2.62 11.01
CA LEU A 234 7.14 -1.23 11.12
C LEU A 234 8.17 -0.32 11.80
N PRO A 235 8.78 -0.70 12.96
CA PRO A 235 9.79 0.14 13.61
C PRO A 235 11.07 0.33 12.78
N ARG A 236 11.33 -0.52 11.80
CA ARG A 236 12.53 -0.49 10.95
C ARG A 236 12.32 0.27 9.64
N LEU A 237 11.08 0.61 9.27
CA LEU A 237 10.80 1.27 7.99
C LEU A 237 11.57 2.59 7.83
N GLY A 238 11.74 3.38 8.90
CA GLY A 238 12.55 4.59 8.85
C GLY A 238 14.01 4.33 8.44
N THR A 239 14.61 3.27 8.97
CA THR A 239 15.97 2.85 8.58
C THR A 239 16.03 2.46 7.10
N TYR A 240 15.00 1.78 6.60
CA TYR A 240 14.93 1.39 5.19
C TYR A 240 14.75 2.61 4.27
N VAL A 241 13.93 3.60 4.67
CA VAL A 241 13.75 4.85 3.92
C VAL A 241 15.07 5.63 3.84
N GLU A 242 15.77 5.80 4.96
CA GLU A 242 17.07 6.50 4.95
C GLU A 242 18.11 5.75 4.11
N HIS A 243 18.14 4.42 4.19
CA HIS A 243 19.07 3.65 3.36
C HIS A 243 18.69 3.67 1.88
N ALA A 244 17.40 3.80 1.54
CA ALA A 244 16.96 3.97 0.15
C ALA A 244 17.52 5.25 -0.48
N LYS A 245 17.63 6.33 0.29
CA LYS A 245 18.28 7.58 -0.17
C LYS A 245 19.76 7.36 -0.47
N VAL A 246 20.47 6.61 0.39
CA VAL A 246 21.88 6.26 0.15
C VAL A 246 22.04 5.44 -1.13
N VAL A 247 21.20 4.42 -1.32
CA VAL A 247 21.22 3.57 -2.52
C VAL A 247 20.90 4.38 -3.78
N ALA A 248 19.84 5.17 -3.77
CA ALA A 248 19.46 5.99 -4.91
C ALA A 248 20.55 6.98 -5.28
N SER A 249 21.15 7.66 -4.29
CA SER A 249 22.29 8.58 -4.52
C SER A 249 23.49 7.86 -5.13
N ALA A 250 23.85 6.66 -4.64
CA ALA A 250 24.95 5.86 -5.19
C ALA A 250 24.71 5.40 -6.62
N MET A 251 23.44 5.25 -7.02
CA MET A 251 23.03 4.91 -8.39
C MET A 251 22.85 6.15 -9.28
N GLY A 252 22.99 7.37 -8.75
CA GLY A 252 22.74 8.61 -9.48
C GLY A 252 21.26 8.85 -9.80
N LEU A 253 20.35 8.32 -8.97
CA LEU A 253 18.90 8.45 -9.10
C LEU A 253 18.35 9.56 -8.18
N PRO A 254 17.14 10.10 -8.47
CA PRO A 254 16.47 11.03 -7.58
C PRO A 254 16.25 10.44 -6.18
N GLU A 255 16.20 11.32 -5.17
CA GLU A 255 15.91 10.91 -3.79
C GLU A 255 14.51 10.28 -3.70
N PRO A 256 14.38 9.04 -3.19
CA PRO A 256 13.10 8.38 -3.06
C PRO A 256 12.30 8.92 -1.87
N HIS A 257 10.97 8.92 -2.00
CA HIS A 257 10.06 9.37 -0.94
C HIS A 257 9.78 8.28 0.11
N THR A 258 10.01 7.01 -0.25
CA THR A 258 9.78 5.83 0.60
C THR A 258 10.97 4.87 0.49
N HIS A 259 10.89 3.71 1.15
CA HIS A 259 11.89 2.65 0.98
C HIS A 259 11.74 1.89 -0.36
N GLN A 260 10.76 2.28 -1.19
CA GLN A 260 10.54 1.75 -2.52
C GLN A 260 10.63 2.87 -3.56
N PHE A 261 11.18 2.56 -4.74
CA PHE A 261 11.24 3.49 -5.87
C PHE A 261 11.34 2.73 -7.19
N ALA A 262 10.87 3.34 -8.27
CA ALA A 262 10.90 2.74 -9.59
C ALA A 262 12.20 3.08 -10.33
N LEU A 263 12.71 2.10 -11.06
CA LEU A 263 13.82 2.24 -12.01
C LEU A 263 13.30 1.92 -13.40
N HIS A 264 13.46 2.86 -14.35
CA HIS A 264 13.10 2.67 -15.75
C HIS A 264 14.35 2.70 -16.61
N LEU A 265 14.56 1.66 -17.41
CA LEU A 265 15.70 1.54 -18.30
C LEU A 265 15.25 1.20 -19.72
N PRO A 266 15.98 1.69 -20.76
CA PRO A 266 15.80 1.19 -22.11
C PRO A 266 16.31 -0.25 -22.19
N GLY A 267 15.69 -1.08 -23.05
CA GLY A 267 16.16 -2.43 -23.29
C GLY A 267 15.10 -3.50 -23.13
N ASP A 268 15.52 -4.75 -23.30
CA ASP A 268 14.66 -5.90 -23.13
C ASP A 268 14.60 -6.32 -21.66
N PRO A 269 13.38 -6.42 -21.03
CA PRO A 269 13.23 -6.78 -19.63
C PRO A 269 13.84 -8.13 -19.27
N GLN A 270 13.77 -9.11 -20.16
CA GLN A 270 14.35 -10.44 -19.90
C GLN A 270 15.87 -10.34 -19.79
N ARG A 271 16.49 -9.63 -20.74
CA ARG A 271 17.94 -9.41 -20.71
C ARG A 271 18.39 -8.64 -19.47
N LEU A 272 17.67 -7.59 -19.12
CA LEU A 272 17.95 -6.81 -17.91
C LEU A 272 17.82 -7.65 -16.63
N THR A 273 16.82 -8.51 -16.55
CA THR A 273 16.64 -9.46 -15.44
C THR A 273 17.81 -10.44 -15.34
N GLU A 274 18.22 -11.03 -16.46
CA GLU A 274 19.36 -11.96 -16.49
C GLU A 274 20.65 -11.31 -16.03
N VAL A 275 20.93 -10.09 -16.52
CA VAL A 275 22.13 -9.34 -16.18
C VAL A 275 22.13 -8.85 -14.73
N SER A 276 21.00 -8.36 -14.24
CA SER A 276 20.86 -7.87 -12.86
C SER A 276 21.05 -8.98 -11.82
N GLY A 277 20.66 -10.21 -12.17
CA GLY A 277 20.75 -11.36 -11.28
C GLY A 277 20.07 -11.12 -9.94
N LYS A 278 20.78 -11.29 -8.83
CA LYS A 278 20.25 -11.04 -7.48
C LYS A 278 20.33 -9.57 -7.07
N PHE A 279 21.06 -8.73 -7.78
CA PHE A 279 21.29 -7.34 -7.39
C PHE A 279 19.97 -6.55 -7.37
N LEU A 280 19.28 -6.45 -8.52
CA LEU A 280 18.01 -5.74 -8.64
C LEU A 280 16.79 -6.67 -8.78
N GLY A 281 17.02 -7.90 -9.26
CA GLY A 281 15.96 -8.86 -9.52
C GLY A 281 15.26 -8.61 -10.86
N ASN A 282 13.92 -8.76 -10.90
CA ASN A 282 13.16 -8.84 -12.13
C ASN A 282 12.82 -7.47 -12.72
N PHE A 283 12.88 -7.39 -14.05
CA PHE A 283 12.36 -6.29 -14.86
C PHE A 283 11.15 -6.77 -15.64
N TRP A 284 10.21 -5.88 -15.92
CA TRP A 284 9.05 -6.13 -16.78
C TRP A 284 8.80 -4.97 -17.72
N ARG A 285 7.97 -5.17 -18.76
CA ARG A 285 7.66 -4.13 -19.73
C ARG A 285 6.72 -3.08 -19.13
N ASP A 286 7.10 -1.81 -19.27
CA ASP A 286 6.28 -0.66 -18.96
C ASP A 286 6.37 0.33 -20.11
N GLY A 287 5.38 0.34 -20.97
CA GLY A 287 5.41 1.11 -22.21
C GLY A 287 6.62 0.75 -23.09
N MET A 288 7.46 1.72 -23.42
CA MET A 288 8.69 1.54 -24.21
C MET A 288 9.91 1.16 -23.35
N LEU A 289 9.81 1.24 -22.04
CA LEU A 289 10.91 0.98 -21.11
C LEU A 289 10.71 -0.36 -20.39
N ALA A 290 11.76 -0.81 -19.75
CA ALA A 290 11.72 -1.86 -18.76
C ALA A 290 11.69 -1.21 -17.37
N LYS A 291 10.75 -1.63 -16.53
CA LYS A 291 10.55 -1.17 -15.15
C LYS A 291 11.06 -2.21 -14.15
N ASN A 292 11.70 -1.75 -13.09
CA ASN A 292 11.97 -2.51 -11.88
C ASN A 292 11.49 -1.68 -10.68
N GLU A 293 10.90 -2.33 -9.68
CA GLU A 293 10.56 -1.70 -8.41
C GLU A 293 11.59 -2.11 -7.36
N ILE A 294 12.50 -1.21 -7.06
CA ILE A 294 13.52 -1.40 -6.03
C ILE A 294 12.86 -1.28 -4.66
N THR A 295 13.06 -2.28 -3.82
CA THR A 295 12.58 -2.31 -2.44
C THR A 295 13.75 -2.46 -1.51
N ILE A 296 14.01 -1.47 -0.69
CA ILE A 296 15.06 -1.49 0.32
C ILE A 296 14.51 -2.09 1.61
N ALA A 297 15.11 -3.20 2.02
CA ALA A 297 14.75 -3.97 3.19
C ALA A 297 16.03 -4.48 3.88
N GLU A 298 15.89 -5.43 4.82
CA GLU A 298 17.01 -5.96 5.61
C GLU A 298 18.27 -6.32 4.79
N PRO A 299 18.18 -7.04 3.62
CA PRO A 299 19.37 -7.38 2.86
C PRO A 299 20.15 -6.19 2.31
N ALA A 300 19.43 -5.09 2.01
CA ALA A 300 20.06 -3.88 1.49
C ALA A 300 20.94 -3.18 2.54
N LEU A 301 20.61 -3.27 3.83
CA LEU A 301 21.35 -2.59 4.90
C LEU A 301 22.81 -3.07 5.04
N GLU A 302 23.16 -4.21 4.44
CA GLU A 302 24.51 -4.72 4.41
C GLU A 302 25.38 -4.08 3.31
N TRP A 303 24.81 -3.25 2.44
CA TRP A 303 25.52 -2.60 1.33
C TRP A 303 25.97 -1.20 1.73
N THR A 304 27.24 -0.90 1.48
CA THR A 304 27.76 0.48 1.53
C THR A 304 27.45 1.24 0.24
N ALA A 305 27.51 2.56 0.28
CA ALA A 305 27.33 3.39 -0.92
C ALA A 305 28.32 3.03 -2.04
N ASP A 306 29.59 2.79 -1.69
CA ASP A 306 30.63 2.44 -2.65
C ASP A 306 30.35 1.07 -3.30
N GLU A 307 29.95 0.06 -2.52
CA GLU A 307 29.57 -1.26 -3.06
C GLU A 307 28.34 -1.17 -4.00
N VAL A 308 27.36 -0.32 -3.67
CA VAL A 308 26.22 -0.08 -4.55
C VAL A 308 26.67 0.59 -5.84
N ALA A 309 27.52 1.63 -5.77
CA ALA A 309 28.02 2.33 -6.96
C ALA A 309 28.84 1.40 -7.86
N GLU A 310 29.71 0.56 -7.30
CA GLU A 310 30.49 -0.43 -8.05
C GLU A 310 29.57 -1.46 -8.76
N ALA A 311 28.60 -2.04 -8.03
CA ALA A 311 27.66 -3.01 -8.60
C ALA A 311 26.75 -2.37 -9.68
N TRP A 312 26.36 -1.13 -9.49
CA TRP A 312 25.60 -0.37 -10.47
C TRP A 312 26.39 -0.07 -11.74
N ALA A 313 27.66 0.32 -11.61
CA ALA A 313 28.55 0.54 -12.75
C ALA A 313 28.83 -0.79 -13.51
N GLU A 314 29.04 -1.90 -12.80
CA GLU A 314 29.14 -3.23 -13.40
C GLU A 314 27.88 -3.57 -14.20
N PHE A 315 26.68 -3.41 -13.60
CA PHE A 315 25.40 -3.67 -14.28
C PHE A 315 25.27 -2.81 -15.55
N GLN A 316 25.53 -1.50 -15.46
CA GLN A 316 25.46 -0.58 -16.59
C GLN A 316 26.43 -0.96 -17.73
N SER A 317 27.57 -1.55 -17.42
CA SER A 317 28.54 -1.98 -18.44
C SER A 317 28.11 -3.23 -19.23
N LEU A 318 27.10 -3.95 -18.75
CA LEU A 318 26.60 -5.21 -19.31
C LEU A 318 25.30 -5.06 -20.11
N ILE A 319 24.66 -3.89 -20.03
CA ILE A 319 23.42 -3.56 -20.74
C ILE A 319 23.67 -2.53 -21.89
#